data_af8d34f61dcdd56dcc294d455dab96be
#
_entry.id   af8d34f61dcdd56dcc294d455dab96be
#
_cell.length_a   1.000
_cell.length_b   1.000
_cell.length_c   1.000
_cell.angle_alpha   90.00
_cell.angle_beta   90.00
_cell.angle_gamma   90.00
#
_symmetry.space_group_name_H-M   'P 1'
#
loop_
_entity.id
_entity.type
_entity.pdbx_description
1 polymer ?
#
loop_
_entity_poly.entity_id
_entity_poly.type
_entity_poly.pdbx_seq_one_letter_code
_entity_poly.pdbx_strand_id
1 'polypeptide(L)'
;MFAAGFLPFIEKRPIGVMARAITERFFEPEHLDALFRQTAVDQYQRNLLFSSVVDLMQGVVLGYDPSVFAAYTKRKKTFPVSDQALYDKLNHMELGVSAALVRDSARRAAEAIDALEARRPTWLPGYRVRILDGNAPAATEHRLEPLRDTWAAPLPGKILVVMDPELGLACDAFLTPDGHAQERSLLDDVLQTVCERDLWMADRNFCTQKFLFEIAKKLAFFLIRQHGQIHGRLKGQRHFVGDSSTGKVYEQSLELTHAGETRTVRRITIELLKPTRDGDMVLHLLTNLPAEVSAIVCAELYRKRWSIETLFYEVTQTLSCEIKTLCYPPAALFVFCLALTAANAVAVLKGALRATYGDEDADGMSAYYMALEIKQVHEGMMIALPADEWTIFRTMSVAKFAAQLKAMASHMDLDLYRKSKRGPKKPPRPKDQYRNGGHVSTYKELRDKDP
;
A
#
# COMPACT_ATOMS: atom_id res chain seq x y z
N MET A 1 27.97 -17.12 -5.23
CA MET A 1 27.50 -18.51 -5.27
C MET A 1 26.68 -18.73 -4.03
N PHE A 2 25.49 -19.31 -4.14
CA PHE A 2 24.65 -19.61 -2.98
C PHE A 2 25.27 -20.81 -2.20
N ALA A 3 25.07 -20.85 -0.88
CA ALA A 3 25.37 -22.04 -0.12
C ALA A 3 24.55 -23.23 -0.66
N ALA A 4 25.13 -24.43 -0.63
CA ALA A 4 24.53 -25.62 -1.23
C ALA A 4 23.09 -25.91 -0.74
N GLY A 5 22.78 -25.56 0.53
CA GLY A 5 21.46 -25.72 1.11
C GLY A 5 20.35 -24.88 0.48
N PHE A 6 20.69 -23.74 -0.13
CA PHE A 6 19.71 -22.89 -0.78
C PHE A 6 19.28 -23.38 -2.17
N LEU A 7 20.15 -24.11 -2.88
CA LEU A 7 19.92 -24.47 -4.28
C LEU A 7 18.60 -25.23 -4.52
N PRO A 8 18.25 -26.26 -3.73
CA PRO A 8 16.99 -27.00 -3.95
C PRO A 8 15.74 -26.12 -3.79
N PHE A 9 15.80 -25.11 -2.91
CA PHE A 9 14.70 -24.17 -2.72
C PHE A 9 14.66 -23.13 -3.85
N ILE A 10 15.81 -22.62 -4.29
CA ILE A 10 15.90 -21.66 -5.40
C ILE A 10 15.36 -22.30 -6.68
N GLU A 11 15.71 -23.55 -6.98
CA GLU A 11 15.28 -24.24 -8.18
C GLU A 11 13.78 -24.55 -8.19
N LYS A 12 13.17 -24.84 -7.03
CA LYS A 12 11.78 -25.27 -6.93
C LYS A 12 10.80 -24.23 -6.40
N ARG A 13 11.29 -23.31 -5.57
CA ARG A 13 10.47 -22.32 -4.83
C ARG A 13 11.19 -20.97 -4.68
N PRO A 14 11.64 -20.36 -5.80
CA PRO A 14 12.45 -19.15 -5.77
C PRO A 14 11.75 -17.95 -5.08
N ILE A 15 10.43 -17.85 -5.19
CA ILE A 15 9.63 -16.79 -4.56
C ILE A 15 9.78 -16.81 -3.03
N GLY A 16 9.70 -17.98 -2.43
CA GLY A 16 9.86 -18.14 -0.98
C GLY A 16 11.25 -17.72 -0.50
N VAL A 17 12.30 -18.10 -1.24
CA VAL A 17 13.68 -17.73 -0.93
C VAL A 17 13.91 -16.23 -1.09
N MET A 18 13.47 -15.64 -2.21
CA MET A 18 13.58 -14.20 -2.45
C MET A 18 12.85 -13.40 -1.37
N ALA A 19 11.61 -13.78 -1.06
CA ALA A 19 10.83 -13.11 -0.03
C ALA A 19 11.54 -13.14 1.33
N ARG A 20 12.10 -14.29 1.73
CA ARG A 20 12.84 -14.41 2.98
C ARG A 20 14.14 -13.58 2.94
N ALA A 21 14.88 -13.60 1.86
CA ALA A 21 16.10 -12.81 1.70
C ALA A 21 15.82 -11.29 1.79
N ILE A 22 14.74 -10.82 1.15
CA ILE A 22 14.29 -9.42 1.22
C ILE A 22 13.89 -9.08 2.65
N THR A 23 13.11 -9.95 3.29
CA THR A 23 12.68 -9.80 4.67
C THR A 23 13.88 -9.70 5.61
N GLU A 24 14.85 -10.60 5.49
CA GLU A 24 16.06 -10.62 6.32
C GLU A 24 16.86 -9.33 6.22
N ARG A 25 16.91 -8.75 5.02
CA ARG A 25 17.58 -7.48 4.79
C ARG A 25 16.79 -6.29 5.33
N PHE A 26 15.46 -6.24 5.10
CA PHE A 26 14.64 -5.08 5.43
C PHE A 26 14.33 -4.96 6.92
N PHE A 27 14.27 -6.11 7.60
CA PHE A 27 13.94 -6.19 9.02
C PHE A 27 15.16 -6.62 9.87
N GLU A 28 16.34 -6.18 9.45
CA GLU A 28 17.55 -6.38 10.22
C GLU A 28 17.41 -5.81 11.64
N PRO A 29 17.64 -6.62 12.71
CA PRO A 29 17.34 -6.22 14.08
C PRO A 29 18.03 -4.94 14.53
N GLU A 30 19.33 -4.83 14.30
CA GLU A 30 20.14 -3.68 14.72
C GLU A 30 19.66 -2.37 14.06
N HIS A 31 19.27 -2.46 12.79
CA HIS A 31 18.72 -1.35 12.03
C HIS A 31 17.34 -0.91 12.58
N LEU A 32 16.44 -1.87 12.83
CA LEU A 32 15.13 -1.60 13.41
C LEU A 32 15.22 -0.95 14.79
N ASP A 33 16.12 -1.46 15.63
CA ASP A 33 16.32 -0.91 16.97
C ASP A 33 16.96 0.47 16.91
N ALA A 34 17.83 0.75 15.93
CA ALA A 34 18.35 2.08 15.68
C ALA A 34 17.26 3.05 15.19
N LEU A 35 16.40 2.62 14.26
CA LEU A 35 15.26 3.40 13.78
C LEU A 35 14.33 3.77 14.93
N PHE A 36 14.02 2.81 15.80
CA PHE A 36 13.20 3.07 16.98
C PHE A 36 13.82 4.11 17.90
N ARG A 37 15.13 3.99 18.23
CA ARG A 37 15.81 4.96 19.08
C ARG A 37 15.85 6.39 18.50
N GLN A 38 15.84 6.50 17.17
CA GLN A 38 15.83 7.79 16.47
C GLN A 38 14.46 8.45 16.40
N THR A 39 13.39 7.66 16.48
CA THR A 39 12.03 8.11 16.16
C THR A 39 11.06 8.06 17.34
N ALA A 40 11.32 7.21 18.33
CA ALA A 40 10.52 7.17 19.56
C ALA A 40 10.80 8.40 20.42
N VAL A 41 9.74 8.97 20.99
CA VAL A 41 9.78 10.15 21.87
C VAL A 41 9.59 9.75 23.34
N ASP A 42 8.54 9.01 23.63
CA ASP A 42 8.15 8.62 24.98
C ASP A 42 8.50 7.17 25.32
N GLN A 43 8.47 6.31 24.31
CA GLN A 43 8.76 4.89 24.50
C GLN A 43 10.26 4.61 24.52
N TYR A 44 10.65 3.66 25.34
CA TYR A 44 12.03 3.16 25.41
C TYR A 44 12.08 1.64 25.20
N GLN A 45 13.30 1.15 24.94
CA GLN A 45 13.61 -0.27 24.85
C GLN A 45 14.37 -0.72 26.11
N ARG A 46 13.95 -1.84 26.66
CA ARG A 46 14.68 -2.58 27.71
C ARG A 46 14.83 -4.04 27.29
N ASN A 47 14.09 -4.92 27.95
CA ASN A 47 14.12 -6.36 27.62
C ASN A 47 13.38 -6.67 26.31
N LEU A 48 12.32 -5.92 25.97
CA LEU A 48 11.58 -6.07 24.71
C LEU A 48 12.07 -5.05 23.69
N LEU A 49 12.89 -5.52 22.75
CA LEU A 49 13.40 -4.72 21.64
C LEU A 49 12.31 -4.51 20.57
N PHE A 50 12.38 -3.42 19.85
CA PHE A 50 11.46 -3.14 18.74
C PHE A 50 11.60 -4.18 17.63
N SER A 51 12.82 -4.59 17.31
CA SER A 51 13.09 -5.68 16.37
C SER A 51 12.39 -6.98 16.73
N SER A 52 12.32 -7.34 18.02
CA SER A 52 11.61 -8.54 18.49
C SER A 52 10.09 -8.41 18.31
N VAL A 53 9.53 -7.22 18.53
CA VAL A 53 8.11 -6.94 18.28
C VAL A 53 7.81 -7.04 16.78
N VAL A 54 8.64 -6.43 15.93
CA VAL A 54 8.49 -6.47 14.47
C VAL A 54 8.59 -7.90 13.94
N ASP A 55 9.57 -8.70 14.39
CA ASP A 55 9.73 -10.09 13.97
C ASP A 55 8.52 -10.96 14.31
N LEU A 56 8.00 -10.83 15.54
CA LEU A 56 6.79 -11.53 15.95
C LEU A 56 5.58 -11.11 15.12
N MET A 57 5.35 -9.80 14.99
CA MET A 57 4.20 -9.26 14.28
C MET A 57 4.24 -9.49 12.78
N GLN A 58 5.44 -9.56 12.19
CA GLN A 58 5.63 -9.91 10.79
C GLN A 58 5.15 -11.33 10.51
N GLY A 59 5.39 -12.28 11.41
CA GLY A 59 4.84 -13.65 11.30
C GLY A 59 3.31 -13.66 11.20
N VAL A 60 2.64 -12.76 11.92
CA VAL A 60 1.18 -12.61 11.86
C VAL A 60 0.73 -11.90 10.60
N VAL A 61 1.39 -10.80 10.21
CA VAL A 61 1.05 -10.02 9.00
C VAL A 61 1.23 -10.86 7.73
N LEU A 62 2.29 -11.65 7.64
CA LEU A 62 2.55 -12.56 6.52
C LEU A 62 1.72 -13.85 6.57
N GLY A 63 0.95 -14.04 7.64
CA GLY A 63 0.05 -15.19 7.81
C GLY A 63 0.77 -16.51 8.13
N TYR A 64 2.02 -16.46 8.62
CA TYR A 64 2.73 -17.63 9.14
C TYR A 64 2.15 -18.07 10.49
N ASP A 65 1.77 -17.09 11.30
CA ASP A 65 1.13 -17.30 12.60
C ASP A 65 -0.32 -16.77 12.54
N PRO A 66 -1.31 -17.53 13.04
CA PRO A 66 -2.72 -17.16 12.90
C PRO A 66 -3.17 -16.00 13.80
N SER A 67 -2.39 -15.66 14.83
CA SER A 67 -2.68 -14.55 15.75
C SER A 67 -1.42 -14.13 16.52
N VAL A 68 -1.48 -12.95 17.15
CA VAL A 68 -0.40 -12.45 18.02
C VAL A 68 -0.12 -13.42 19.18
N PHE A 69 -1.17 -13.95 19.81
CA PHE A 69 -1.02 -14.91 20.89
C PHE A 69 -0.41 -16.23 20.44
N ALA A 70 -0.78 -16.73 19.26
CA ALA A 70 -0.18 -17.95 18.69
C ALA A 70 1.30 -17.73 18.37
N ALA A 71 1.64 -16.59 17.77
CA ALA A 71 3.03 -16.21 17.49
C ALA A 71 3.87 -16.11 18.77
N TYR A 72 3.31 -15.50 19.81
CA TYR A 72 3.94 -15.43 21.14
C TYR A 72 4.12 -16.81 21.75
N THR A 73 3.10 -17.65 21.75
CA THR A 73 3.14 -19.00 22.36
C THR A 73 4.20 -19.88 21.71
N LYS A 74 4.33 -19.81 20.39
CA LYS A 74 5.37 -20.52 19.62
C LYS A 74 6.78 -20.11 20.05
N ARG A 75 6.97 -18.84 20.43
CA ARG A 75 8.26 -18.26 20.84
C ARG A 75 8.43 -18.12 22.37
N LYS A 76 7.47 -18.56 23.17
CA LYS A 76 7.38 -18.29 24.63
C LYS A 76 8.65 -18.61 25.40
N LYS A 77 9.38 -19.67 25.02
CA LYS A 77 10.61 -20.08 25.72
C LYS A 77 11.80 -19.13 25.48
N THR A 78 11.80 -18.42 24.37
CA THR A 78 12.89 -17.53 23.95
C THR A 78 12.49 -16.06 23.97
N PHE A 79 11.19 -15.77 24.09
CA PHE A 79 10.68 -14.39 24.10
C PHE A 79 10.93 -13.75 25.47
N PRO A 80 11.52 -12.54 25.52
CA PRO A 80 12.11 -12.01 26.76
C PRO A 80 11.10 -11.48 27.79
N VAL A 81 9.80 -11.40 27.43
CA VAL A 81 8.76 -10.80 28.27
C VAL A 81 7.46 -11.62 28.20
N SER A 82 6.51 -11.31 29.08
CA SER A 82 5.16 -11.89 29.08
C SER A 82 4.33 -11.41 27.88
N ASP A 83 3.26 -12.14 27.54
CA ASP A 83 2.26 -11.72 26.55
C ASP A 83 1.60 -10.39 26.94
N GLN A 84 1.29 -10.17 28.22
CA GLN A 84 0.77 -8.89 28.68
C GLN A 84 1.71 -7.73 28.33
N ALA A 85 3.00 -7.85 28.59
CA ALA A 85 3.98 -6.81 28.29
C ALA A 85 4.14 -6.59 26.77
N LEU A 86 3.97 -7.64 25.94
CA LEU A 86 3.91 -7.51 24.50
C LEU A 86 2.70 -6.70 24.04
N TYR A 87 1.49 -7.04 24.55
CA TYR A 87 0.27 -6.29 24.20
C TYR A 87 0.33 -4.85 24.71
N ASP A 88 0.87 -4.60 25.90
CA ASP A 88 1.06 -3.25 26.43
C ASP A 88 2.00 -2.43 25.52
N LYS A 89 3.08 -3.04 25.02
CA LYS A 89 3.99 -2.40 24.06
C LYS A 89 3.28 -2.06 22.75
N LEU A 90 2.48 -2.98 22.21
CA LEU A 90 1.70 -2.77 20.99
C LEU A 90 0.64 -1.67 21.17
N ASN A 91 -0.08 -1.69 22.29
CA ASN A 91 -1.17 -0.74 22.56
C ASN A 91 -0.68 0.70 22.77
N HIS A 92 0.62 0.88 23.04
CA HIS A 92 1.24 2.19 23.22
C HIS A 92 2.25 2.52 22.10
N MET A 93 2.26 1.76 21.00
CA MET A 93 3.21 1.99 19.90
C MET A 93 3.04 3.40 19.32
N GLU A 94 4.12 4.17 19.32
CA GLU A 94 4.09 5.53 18.81
C GLU A 94 3.82 5.58 17.31
N LEU A 95 2.91 6.45 16.90
CA LEU A 95 2.53 6.61 15.49
C LEU A 95 3.71 7.09 14.64
N GLY A 96 4.59 7.93 15.21
CA GLY A 96 5.82 8.39 14.58
C GLY A 96 6.76 7.23 14.21
N VAL A 97 6.91 6.24 15.10
CA VAL A 97 7.70 5.02 14.87
C VAL A 97 7.08 4.18 13.75
N SER A 98 5.76 4.00 13.79
CA SER A 98 5.02 3.25 12.77
C SER A 98 5.16 3.87 11.38
N ALA A 99 5.03 5.19 11.26
CA ALA A 99 5.23 5.92 10.02
C ALA A 99 6.70 5.87 9.53
N ALA A 100 7.66 5.98 10.45
CA ALA A 100 9.08 5.90 10.12
C ALA A 100 9.46 4.53 9.55
N LEU A 101 8.85 3.45 10.03
CA LEU A 101 9.05 2.11 9.48
C LEU A 101 8.63 2.01 8.00
N VAL A 102 7.51 2.65 7.62
CA VAL A 102 7.06 2.71 6.21
C VAL A 102 8.06 3.49 5.36
N ARG A 103 8.46 4.70 5.81
CA ARG A 103 9.42 5.56 5.10
C ARG A 103 10.78 4.88 4.90
N ASP A 104 11.31 4.26 5.95
CA ASP A 104 12.60 3.56 5.86
C ASP A 104 12.53 2.37 4.91
N SER A 105 11.49 1.55 5.01
CA SER A 105 11.30 0.41 4.11
C SER A 105 11.19 0.86 2.64
N ALA A 106 10.48 1.96 2.37
CA ALA A 106 10.35 2.50 1.03
C ALA A 106 11.69 2.99 0.48
N ARG A 107 12.51 3.67 1.29
CA ARG A 107 13.86 4.12 0.90
C ARG A 107 14.74 2.91 0.53
N ARG A 108 14.78 1.90 1.37
CA ARG A 108 15.58 0.67 1.14
C ARG A 108 15.05 -0.13 -0.05
N ALA A 109 13.74 -0.17 -0.25
CA ALA A 109 13.12 -0.80 -1.40
C ALA A 109 13.46 -0.05 -2.70
N ALA A 110 13.43 1.28 -2.69
CA ALA A 110 13.81 2.08 -3.85
C ALA A 110 15.26 1.83 -4.26
N GLU A 111 16.21 1.81 -3.30
CA GLU A 111 17.62 1.48 -3.57
C GLU A 111 17.78 0.09 -4.22
N ALA A 112 17.01 -0.91 -3.76
CA ALA A 112 17.05 -2.25 -4.32
C ALA A 112 16.44 -2.30 -5.74
N ILE A 113 15.31 -1.63 -5.97
CA ILE A 113 14.65 -1.55 -7.29
C ILE A 113 15.54 -0.81 -8.29
N ASP A 114 16.23 0.26 -7.85
CA ASP A 114 17.18 1.00 -8.70
C ASP A 114 18.39 0.13 -9.08
N ALA A 115 18.95 -0.61 -8.13
CA ALA A 115 20.04 -1.55 -8.40
C ALA A 115 19.63 -2.73 -9.30
N LEU A 116 18.35 -3.07 -9.33
CA LEU A 116 17.76 -4.03 -10.26
C LEU A 116 17.48 -3.43 -11.65
N GLU A 117 17.59 -2.10 -11.81
CA GLU A 117 17.16 -1.36 -13.02
C GLU A 117 15.69 -1.66 -13.36
N ALA A 118 14.84 -1.76 -12.32
CA ALA A 118 13.48 -2.29 -12.42
C ALA A 118 12.39 -1.25 -12.12
N ARG A 119 12.68 0.05 -12.29
CA ARG A 119 11.63 1.08 -12.26
C ARG A 119 10.63 0.84 -13.37
N ARG A 120 9.36 1.09 -13.08
CA ARG A 120 8.33 1.13 -14.12
C ARG A 120 8.53 2.34 -15.02
N PRO A 121 7.98 2.32 -16.24
CA PRO A 121 8.00 3.47 -17.13
C PRO A 121 7.45 4.73 -16.44
N THR A 122 8.14 5.83 -16.66
CA THR A 122 7.78 7.15 -16.09
C THR A 122 6.39 7.57 -16.56
N TRP A 123 5.55 7.95 -15.62
CA TRP A 123 4.18 8.37 -15.91
C TRP A 123 4.09 9.74 -16.57
N LEU A 124 4.95 10.67 -16.12
CA LEU A 124 5.07 12.00 -16.71
C LEU A 124 6.55 12.44 -16.64
N PRO A 125 7.27 12.50 -17.78
CA PRO A 125 8.68 12.88 -17.79
C PRO A 125 8.93 14.24 -17.14
N GLY A 126 9.94 14.31 -16.29
CA GLY A 126 10.32 15.53 -15.57
C GLY A 126 9.56 15.79 -14.27
N TYR A 127 8.61 14.90 -13.88
CA TYR A 127 7.84 15.01 -12.67
C TYR A 127 7.96 13.73 -11.84
N ARG A 128 8.00 13.88 -10.52
CA ARG A 128 7.91 12.77 -9.59
C ARG A 128 6.46 12.60 -9.14
N VAL A 129 5.78 11.58 -9.63
CA VAL A 129 4.36 11.35 -9.34
C VAL A 129 4.20 10.82 -7.90
N ARG A 130 3.26 11.41 -7.16
CA ARG A 130 2.84 11.02 -5.81
C ARG A 130 1.32 10.85 -5.78
N ILE A 131 0.86 9.68 -5.39
CA ILE A 131 -0.57 9.43 -5.23
C ILE A 131 -0.90 9.43 -3.75
N LEU A 132 -1.83 10.30 -3.34
CA LEU A 132 -2.32 10.41 -1.97
C LEU A 132 -3.72 9.82 -1.90
N ASP A 133 -3.92 8.90 -0.96
CA ASP A 133 -5.26 8.37 -0.66
C ASP A 133 -5.36 7.95 0.81
N GLY A 134 -6.59 7.89 1.32
CA GLY A 134 -6.89 7.52 2.69
C GLY A 134 -7.34 6.08 2.83
N ASN A 135 -7.08 5.50 4.00
CA ASN A 135 -7.64 4.23 4.42
C ASN A 135 -7.98 4.27 5.91
N ALA A 136 -8.98 3.47 6.30
CA ALA A 136 -9.37 3.28 7.70
C ALA A 136 -9.41 1.77 7.96
N PRO A 137 -8.58 1.23 8.86
CA PRO A 137 -8.68 -0.16 9.28
C PRO A 137 -10.07 -0.41 9.88
N ALA A 138 -10.81 -1.37 9.34
CA ALA A 138 -12.22 -1.58 9.71
C ALA A 138 -12.49 -2.91 10.41
N ALA A 139 -11.54 -3.84 10.41
CA ALA A 139 -11.77 -5.23 10.82
C ALA A 139 -11.26 -5.53 12.24
N THR A 140 -11.43 -4.63 13.20
CA THR A 140 -11.06 -4.87 14.58
C THR A 140 -12.23 -5.41 15.39
N GLU A 141 -11.98 -6.39 16.28
CA GLU A 141 -13.00 -6.93 17.17
C GLU A 141 -13.37 -5.93 18.26
N HIS A 142 -14.60 -6.10 18.76
CA HIS A 142 -15.23 -5.30 19.78
C HIS A 142 -14.69 -5.65 21.19
N ARG A 143 -13.38 -5.46 21.43
CA ARG A 143 -12.70 -5.89 22.65
C ARG A 143 -12.37 -4.78 23.63
N LEU A 144 -12.52 -3.51 23.24
CA LEU A 144 -12.34 -2.39 24.15
C LEU A 144 -13.45 -2.41 25.21
N GLU A 145 -13.07 -2.31 26.45
CA GLU A 145 -14.02 -2.32 27.57
C GLU A 145 -15.20 -1.34 27.38
N PRO A 146 -14.97 -0.07 26.96
CA PRO A 146 -16.06 0.88 26.72
C PRO A 146 -17.02 0.49 25.59
N LEU A 147 -16.64 -0.47 24.72
CA LEU A 147 -17.43 -0.89 23.57
C LEU A 147 -18.14 -2.23 23.78
N ARG A 148 -17.87 -2.96 24.88
CA ARG A 148 -18.39 -4.32 25.09
C ARG A 148 -19.92 -4.38 25.12
N ASP A 149 -20.55 -3.34 25.64
CA ASP A 149 -22.01 -3.26 25.79
C ASP A 149 -22.66 -2.40 24.71
N THR A 150 -21.94 -2.07 23.65
CA THR A 150 -22.46 -1.26 22.53
C THR A 150 -22.45 -2.06 21.22
N TRP A 151 -23.29 -1.65 20.26
CA TRP A 151 -23.29 -2.18 18.90
C TRP A 151 -22.33 -1.42 17.97
N ALA A 152 -21.55 -0.47 18.49
CA ALA A 152 -20.64 0.34 17.73
C ALA A 152 -19.42 -0.48 17.29
N ALA A 153 -19.13 -0.52 15.99
CA ALA A 153 -17.91 -1.11 15.50
C ALA A 153 -16.70 -0.23 15.91
N PRO A 154 -15.59 -0.81 16.39
CA PRO A 154 -14.40 -0.04 16.67
C PRO A 154 -13.83 0.53 15.37
N LEU A 155 -13.42 1.80 15.42
CA LEU A 155 -12.74 2.49 14.33
C LEU A 155 -11.38 2.97 14.84
N PRO A 156 -10.32 2.17 14.68
CA PRO A 156 -9.06 2.38 15.39
C PRO A 156 -8.20 3.52 14.84
N GLY A 157 -8.69 4.28 13.89
CA GLY A 157 -7.98 5.44 13.36
C GLY A 157 -8.07 5.54 11.84
N LYS A 158 -7.29 6.48 11.29
CA LYS A 158 -7.16 6.69 9.84
C LYS A 158 -5.72 6.83 9.44
N ILE A 159 -5.46 6.52 8.18
CA ILE A 159 -4.14 6.54 7.58
C ILE A 159 -4.25 7.24 6.23
N LEU A 160 -3.40 8.24 5.98
CA LEU A 160 -3.11 8.69 4.62
C LEU A 160 -1.84 8.00 4.15
N VAL A 161 -1.87 7.44 2.96
CA VAL A 161 -0.73 6.77 2.33
C VAL A 161 -0.32 7.55 1.10
N VAL A 162 0.97 7.77 0.96
CA VAL A 162 1.58 8.30 -0.26
C VAL A 162 2.24 7.16 -1.02
N MET A 163 1.83 6.97 -2.27
CA MET A 163 2.38 5.94 -3.15
C MET A 163 3.22 6.56 -4.25
N ASP A 164 4.38 5.97 -4.49
CA ASP A 164 5.18 6.17 -5.70
C ASP A 164 4.79 5.09 -6.72
N PRO A 165 4.09 5.44 -7.82
CA PRO A 165 3.61 4.44 -8.76
C PRO A 165 4.70 3.86 -9.68
N GLU A 166 5.82 4.57 -9.88
CA GLU A 166 6.93 4.11 -10.71
C GLU A 166 7.77 3.05 -10.00
N LEU A 167 7.83 3.14 -8.68
CA LEU A 167 8.45 2.13 -7.83
C LEU A 167 7.43 1.09 -7.33
N GLY A 168 6.14 1.44 -7.29
CA GLY A 168 5.09 0.62 -6.70
C GLY A 168 5.17 0.56 -5.17
N LEU A 169 5.68 1.61 -4.53
CA LEU A 169 5.96 1.66 -3.09
C LEU A 169 4.98 2.57 -2.34
N ALA A 170 4.58 2.15 -1.15
CA ALA A 170 4.06 3.06 -0.14
C ALA A 170 5.24 3.83 0.45
N CYS A 171 5.43 5.08 0.02
CA CYS A 171 6.62 5.86 0.38
C CYS A 171 6.45 6.70 1.65
N ASP A 172 5.23 6.94 2.09
CA ASP A 172 4.94 7.60 3.37
C ASP A 172 3.57 7.21 3.91
N ALA A 173 3.37 7.40 5.22
CA ALA A 173 2.11 7.20 5.91
C ALA A 173 1.92 8.28 6.98
N PHE A 174 0.73 8.88 7.04
CA PHE A 174 0.33 9.87 8.04
C PHE A 174 -0.84 9.30 8.82
N LEU A 175 -0.72 9.27 10.14
CA LEU A 175 -1.58 8.50 11.01
C LEU A 175 -2.33 9.40 11.99
N THR A 176 -3.61 9.09 12.22
CA THR A 176 -4.36 9.66 13.34
C THR A 176 -5.07 8.54 14.12
N PRO A 177 -5.01 8.54 15.46
CA PRO A 177 -5.70 7.55 16.28
C PRO A 177 -7.21 7.82 16.34
N ASP A 178 -7.67 9.01 15.94
CA ASP A 178 -9.08 9.34 15.89
C ASP A 178 -9.72 8.88 14.59
N GLY A 179 -10.48 7.80 14.65
CA GLY A 179 -11.23 7.25 13.51
C GLY A 179 -12.31 8.19 12.95
N HIS A 180 -12.76 9.20 13.71
CA HIS A 180 -13.71 10.22 13.29
C HIS A 180 -13.03 11.48 12.73
N ALA A 181 -11.72 11.65 12.94
CA ALA A 181 -11.00 12.78 12.36
C ALA A 181 -11.19 12.85 10.84
N GLN A 182 -11.28 14.05 10.31
CA GLN A 182 -11.27 14.24 8.87
C GLN A 182 -9.86 13.95 8.33
N GLU A 183 -9.74 13.18 7.25
CA GLU A 183 -8.45 12.92 6.58
C GLU A 183 -7.71 14.20 6.21
N ARG A 184 -8.45 15.27 5.92
CA ARG A 184 -7.90 16.61 5.63
C ARG A 184 -7.10 17.21 6.77
N SER A 185 -7.32 16.78 8.02
CA SER A 185 -6.53 17.28 9.17
C SER A 185 -5.05 16.87 9.09
N LEU A 186 -4.72 15.84 8.33
CA LEU A 186 -3.35 15.37 8.11
C LEU A 186 -2.63 16.05 6.93
N LEU A 187 -3.32 16.92 6.18
CA LEU A 187 -2.72 17.54 4.99
C LEU A 187 -1.56 18.49 5.30
N ASP A 188 -1.53 19.09 6.48
CA ASP A 188 -0.42 19.94 6.90
C ASP A 188 0.87 19.13 7.07
N ASP A 189 0.78 17.89 7.58
CA ASP A 189 1.90 16.97 7.68
C ASP A 189 2.34 16.49 6.30
N VAL A 190 1.38 16.16 5.41
CA VAL A 190 1.67 15.82 4.01
C VAL A 190 2.43 16.96 3.31
N LEU A 191 2.03 18.22 3.53
CA LEU A 191 2.68 19.38 2.95
C LEU A 191 4.16 19.50 3.36
N GLN A 192 4.57 19.00 4.52
CA GLN A 192 5.98 19.01 4.91
C GLN A 192 6.86 18.13 4.00
N THR A 193 6.28 17.13 3.36
CA THR A 193 7.00 16.17 2.50
C THR A 193 6.97 16.51 1.01
N VAL A 194 6.21 17.53 0.63
CA VAL A 194 6.13 18.02 -0.76
C VAL A 194 7.46 18.63 -1.18
N CYS A 195 8.01 18.13 -2.27
CA CYS A 195 9.24 18.63 -2.88
C CYS A 195 8.97 19.29 -4.23
N GLU A 196 9.92 20.12 -4.67
CA GLU A 196 9.90 20.70 -6.01
C GLU A 196 9.75 19.62 -7.08
N ARG A 197 8.96 19.90 -8.13
CA ARG A 197 8.64 19.00 -9.26
C ARG A 197 7.88 17.73 -8.89
N ASP A 198 7.36 17.59 -7.68
CA ASP A 198 6.36 16.57 -7.39
C ASP A 198 5.06 16.85 -8.15
N LEU A 199 4.41 15.77 -8.63
CA LEU A 199 3.03 15.81 -9.11
C LEU A 199 2.15 15.03 -8.14
N TRP A 200 1.39 15.76 -7.33
CA TRP A 200 0.47 15.19 -6.35
C TRP A 200 -0.88 14.88 -6.97
N MET A 201 -1.26 13.62 -6.97
CA MET A 201 -2.55 13.14 -7.47
C MET A 201 -3.39 12.64 -6.30
N ALA A 202 -4.62 13.15 -6.20
CA ALA A 202 -5.51 12.79 -5.11
C ALA A 202 -6.99 12.85 -5.55
N ASP A 203 -7.87 12.29 -4.73
CA ASP A 203 -9.30 12.35 -4.97
C ASP A 203 -9.91 13.72 -4.55
N ARG A 204 -11.24 13.86 -4.72
CA ARG A 204 -11.96 15.08 -4.38
C ARG A 204 -11.90 15.44 -2.89
N ASN A 205 -11.70 14.44 -2.00
CA ASN A 205 -11.64 14.68 -0.56
C ASN A 205 -10.46 15.57 -0.17
N PHE A 206 -9.35 15.49 -0.91
CA PHE A 206 -8.13 16.26 -0.66
C PHE A 206 -8.09 17.59 -1.43
N CYS A 207 -9.13 17.93 -2.21
CA CYS A 207 -9.19 19.16 -2.95
C CYS A 207 -9.59 20.32 -2.02
N THR A 208 -8.61 20.89 -1.30
CA THR A 208 -8.79 22.11 -0.49
C THR A 208 -7.96 23.26 -1.06
N GLN A 209 -8.46 24.49 -0.98
CA GLN A 209 -7.71 25.65 -1.50
C GLN A 209 -6.32 25.75 -0.85
N LYS A 210 -6.24 25.59 0.48
CA LYS A 210 -4.96 25.59 1.21
C LYS A 210 -3.98 24.60 0.59
N PHE A 211 -4.39 23.35 0.41
CA PHE A 211 -3.51 22.28 -0.10
C PHE A 211 -3.01 22.60 -1.51
N LEU A 212 -3.89 23.06 -2.42
CA LEU A 212 -3.52 23.44 -3.79
C LEU A 212 -2.51 24.59 -3.81
N PHE A 213 -2.73 25.62 -2.98
CA PHE A 213 -1.86 26.80 -2.93
C PHE A 213 -0.49 26.48 -2.32
N GLU A 214 -0.45 25.70 -1.24
CA GLU A 214 0.80 25.34 -0.57
C GLU A 214 1.67 24.39 -1.44
N ILE A 215 1.06 23.44 -2.18
CA ILE A 215 1.78 22.64 -3.19
C ILE A 215 2.43 23.58 -4.23
N ALA A 216 1.66 24.52 -4.78
CA ALA A 216 2.16 25.42 -5.81
C ALA A 216 3.26 26.36 -5.29
N LYS A 217 3.23 26.82 -4.03
CA LYS A 217 4.28 27.60 -3.40
C LYS A 217 5.60 26.85 -3.30
N LYS A 218 5.55 25.52 -3.17
CA LYS A 218 6.73 24.65 -3.13
C LYS A 218 7.27 24.28 -4.52
N LEU A 219 6.84 24.96 -5.57
CA LEU A 219 7.18 24.66 -6.97
C LEU A 219 6.83 23.22 -7.36
N ALA A 220 5.79 22.69 -6.74
CA ALA A 220 5.21 21.38 -7.03
C ALA A 220 3.90 21.51 -7.79
N PHE A 221 3.43 20.40 -8.29
CA PHE A 221 2.25 20.32 -9.13
C PHE A 221 1.18 19.42 -8.51
N PHE A 222 -0.06 19.66 -8.90
CA PHE A 222 -1.19 18.83 -8.50
C PHE A 222 -2.08 18.46 -9.68
N LEU A 223 -2.73 17.32 -9.56
CA LEU A 223 -3.81 16.86 -10.44
C LEU A 223 -4.86 16.20 -9.55
N ILE A 224 -5.85 16.97 -9.13
CA ILE A 224 -6.80 16.59 -8.08
C ILE A 224 -8.23 16.77 -8.58
N ARG A 225 -9.11 15.81 -8.28
CA ARG A 225 -10.53 15.94 -8.61
C ARG A 225 -11.15 17.10 -7.82
N GLN A 226 -11.83 18.01 -8.51
CA GLN A 226 -12.47 19.17 -7.89
C GLN A 226 -13.54 18.73 -6.90
N HIS A 227 -13.49 19.24 -5.69
CA HIS A 227 -14.56 19.12 -4.71
C HIS A 227 -15.65 20.14 -4.97
N GLY A 228 -16.93 19.78 -4.77
CA GLY A 228 -18.07 20.67 -5.02
C GLY A 228 -18.04 22.00 -4.25
N GLN A 229 -17.36 22.05 -3.11
CA GLN A 229 -17.20 23.27 -2.30
C GLN A 229 -16.04 24.17 -2.75
N ILE A 230 -15.25 23.76 -3.74
CA ILE A 230 -14.21 24.62 -4.31
C ILE A 230 -14.82 25.51 -5.36
N HIS A 231 -15.08 26.74 -4.97
CA HIS A 231 -15.62 27.78 -5.85
C HIS A 231 -14.50 28.68 -6.35
N GLY A 232 -14.58 29.08 -7.60
CA GLY A 232 -13.64 29.98 -8.24
C GLY A 232 -14.31 30.66 -9.42
N ARG A 233 -13.65 31.65 -10.01
CA ARG A 233 -14.13 32.39 -11.17
C ARG A 233 -13.63 31.73 -12.45
N LEU A 234 -14.55 31.16 -13.23
CA LEU A 234 -14.23 30.64 -14.56
C LEU A 234 -13.79 31.77 -15.48
N LYS A 235 -12.69 31.59 -16.22
CA LYS A 235 -12.14 32.55 -17.18
C LYS A 235 -12.23 31.97 -18.59
N GLY A 236 -12.69 32.76 -19.51
CA GLY A 236 -12.85 32.35 -20.92
C GLY A 236 -13.94 31.29 -21.12
N GLN A 237 -14.03 30.78 -22.32
CA GLN A 237 -14.94 29.70 -22.68
C GLN A 237 -14.31 28.34 -22.50
N ARG A 238 -15.13 27.34 -22.15
CA ARG A 238 -14.74 25.94 -22.15
C ARG A 238 -14.49 25.50 -23.60
N HIS A 239 -13.31 25.00 -23.91
CA HIS A 239 -12.95 24.51 -25.25
C HIS A 239 -12.73 22.99 -25.23
N PHE A 240 -13.14 22.35 -26.29
CA PHE A 240 -12.89 20.93 -26.53
C PHE A 240 -11.44 20.71 -26.91
N VAL A 241 -10.77 19.76 -26.23
CA VAL A 241 -9.36 19.43 -26.46
C VAL A 241 -9.21 18.14 -27.26
N GLY A 242 -10.10 17.19 -27.06
CA GLY A 242 -10.09 15.89 -27.73
C GLY A 242 -10.75 14.79 -26.90
N ASP A 243 -10.59 13.56 -27.36
CA ASP A 243 -11.11 12.37 -26.70
C ASP A 243 -10.03 11.67 -25.87
N SER A 244 -10.38 11.20 -24.69
CA SER A 244 -9.58 10.28 -23.87
C SER A 244 -10.22 8.89 -23.86
N SER A 245 -9.50 7.91 -23.27
CA SER A 245 -10.04 6.56 -23.12
C SER A 245 -11.33 6.48 -22.28
N THR A 246 -11.64 7.53 -21.50
CA THR A 246 -12.80 7.58 -20.58
C THR A 246 -13.90 8.51 -21.04
N GLY A 247 -13.64 9.42 -21.98
CA GLY A 247 -14.64 10.38 -22.43
C GLY A 247 -14.06 11.61 -23.12
N LYS A 248 -14.94 12.57 -23.41
CA LYS A 248 -14.57 13.83 -24.06
C LYS A 248 -13.92 14.78 -23.05
N VAL A 249 -12.79 15.35 -23.44
CA VAL A 249 -11.97 16.23 -22.61
C VAL A 249 -12.11 17.67 -23.06
N TYR A 250 -12.41 18.53 -22.10
CA TYR A 250 -12.48 19.97 -22.27
C TYR A 250 -11.57 20.66 -21.27
N GLU A 251 -11.15 21.86 -21.59
CA GLU A 251 -10.33 22.68 -20.70
C GLU A 251 -10.89 24.09 -20.58
N GLN A 252 -10.74 24.67 -19.38
CA GLN A 252 -11.09 26.04 -19.06
C GLN A 252 -10.21 26.54 -17.92
N SER A 253 -9.85 27.82 -17.94
CA SER A 253 -9.13 28.43 -16.81
C SER A 253 -10.09 28.70 -15.65
N LEU A 254 -9.61 28.46 -14.42
CA LEU A 254 -10.31 28.74 -13.17
C LEU A 254 -9.43 29.60 -12.27
N GLU A 255 -9.92 30.73 -11.83
CA GLU A 255 -9.27 31.60 -10.87
C GLU A 255 -9.74 31.23 -9.46
N LEU A 256 -8.79 30.86 -8.60
CA LEU A 256 -9.01 30.53 -7.19
C LEU A 256 -8.39 31.62 -6.32
N THR A 257 -9.05 31.93 -5.21
CA THR A 257 -8.52 32.89 -4.22
C THR A 257 -8.49 32.26 -2.84
N HIS A 258 -7.34 32.30 -2.19
CA HIS A 258 -7.15 31.80 -0.84
C HIS A 258 -6.22 32.71 -0.03
N ALA A 259 -6.63 33.11 1.18
CA ALA A 259 -5.85 33.96 2.08
C ALA A 259 -5.30 35.25 1.40
N GLY A 260 -6.11 35.88 0.52
CA GLY A 260 -5.72 37.08 -0.20
C GLY A 260 -4.84 36.86 -1.45
N GLU A 261 -4.36 35.66 -1.68
CA GLU A 261 -3.63 35.29 -2.88
C GLU A 261 -4.57 34.74 -3.95
N THR A 262 -4.38 35.12 -5.21
CA THR A 262 -5.16 34.63 -6.34
C THR A 262 -4.26 33.88 -7.31
N ARG A 263 -4.68 32.67 -7.72
CA ARG A 263 -3.99 31.83 -8.70
C ARG A 263 -4.94 31.37 -9.78
N THR A 264 -4.45 31.37 -11.01
CA THR A 264 -5.15 30.75 -12.13
C THR A 264 -4.66 29.30 -12.27
N VAL A 265 -5.61 28.37 -12.27
CA VAL A 265 -5.38 26.93 -12.47
C VAL A 265 -6.15 26.46 -13.70
N ARG A 266 -5.77 25.34 -14.24
CA ARG A 266 -6.48 24.67 -15.33
C ARG A 266 -7.56 23.80 -14.75
N ARG A 267 -8.79 23.93 -15.24
CA ARG A 267 -9.92 23.06 -14.94
C ARG A 267 -10.17 22.16 -16.14
N ILE A 268 -9.85 20.88 -15.99
CA ILE A 268 -10.06 19.88 -17.01
C ILE A 268 -11.40 19.20 -16.71
N THR A 269 -12.31 19.21 -17.70
CA THR A 269 -13.62 18.57 -17.60
C THR A 269 -13.65 17.35 -18.49
N ILE A 270 -14.04 16.20 -17.93
CA ILE A 270 -14.17 14.94 -18.66
C ILE A 270 -15.66 14.57 -18.65
N GLU A 271 -16.28 14.55 -19.82
CA GLU A 271 -17.63 14.01 -20.02
C GLU A 271 -17.47 12.52 -20.30
N LEU A 272 -17.86 11.71 -19.30
CA LEU A 272 -17.57 10.28 -19.28
C LEU A 272 -18.47 9.50 -20.24
N LEU A 273 -17.91 8.47 -20.86
CA LEU A 273 -18.65 7.48 -21.67
C LEU A 273 -19.56 6.59 -20.81
N LYS A 274 -19.20 6.39 -19.54
CA LYS A 274 -19.94 5.60 -18.56
C LYS A 274 -19.90 6.30 -17.20
N PRO A 275 -20.97 6.24 -16.41
CA PRO A 275 -20.99 6.86 -15.09
C PRO A 275 -19.91 6.26 -14.17
N THR A 276 -19.43 7.08 -13.23
CA THR A 276 -18.62 6.59 -12.11
C THR A 276 -19.45 5.65 -11.23
N ARG A 277 -18.80 5.02 -10.26
CA ARG A 277 -19.47 4.20 -9.23
C ARG A 277 -20.55 5.00 -8.48
N ASP A 278 -20.32 6.29 -8.28
CA ASP A 278 -21.22 7.22 -7.58
C ASP A 278 -22.31 7.83 -8.52
N GLY A 279 -22.30 7.46 -9.80
CA GLY A 279 -23.28 7.94 -10.80
C GLY A 279 -22.86 9.21 -11.54
N ASP A 280 -21.69 9.79 -11.27
CA ASP A 280 -21.24 11.01 -11.95
C ASP A 280 -20.94 10.73 -13.43
N MET A 281 -21.51 11.53 -14.33
CA MET A 281 -21.23 11.53 -15.77
C MET A 281 -20.16 12.54 -16.17
N VAL A 282 -19.81 13.46 -15.26
CA VAL A 282 -18.83 14.52 -15.51
C VAL A 282 -17.85 14.59 -14.36
N LEU A 283 -16.57 14.60 -14.69
CA LEU A 283 -15.48 14.82 -13.74
C LEU A 283 -14.80 16.16 -14.02
N HIS A 284 -14.47 16.88 -12.97
CA HIS A 284 -13.65 18.07 -13.06
C HIS A 284 -12.33 17.81 -12.31
N LEU A 285 -11.21 18.05 -12.98
CA LEU A 285 -9.88 17.98 -12.41
C LEU A 285 -9.30 19.39 -12.34
N LEU A 286 -8.62 19.70 -11.26
CA LEU A 286 -7.84 20.92 -11.11
C LEU A 286 -6.36 20.60 -11.19
N THR A 287 -5.62 21.41 -11.93
CA THR A 287 -4.16 21.24 -12.06
C THR A 287 -3.47 22.59 -12.30
N ASN A 288 -2.23 22.70 -11.80
CA ASN A 288 -1.29 23.78 -12.13
C ASN A 288 -0.18 23.31 -13.08
N LEU A 289 -0.30 22.10 -13.67
CA LEU A 289 0.62 21.66 -14.70
C LEU A 289 0.63 22.65 -15.87
N PRO A 290 1.79 22.89 -16.49
CA PRO A 290 1.89 23.83 -17.61
C PRO A 290 1.12 23.32 -18.85
N ALA A 291 0.87 24.21 -19.81
CA ALA A 291 0.04 23.94 -20.98
C ALA A 291 0.62 22.85 -21.91
N GLU A 292 1.94 22.66 -21.89
CA GLU A 292 2.67 21.61 -22.62
C GLU A 292 2.20 20.21 -22.24
N VAL A 293 1.72 20.05 -21.00
CA VAL A 293 1.05 18.82 -20.55
C VAL A 293 -0.42 18.92 -20.96
N SER A 294 -0.81 18.28 -22.06
CA SER A 294 -2.16 18.39 -22.58
C SER A 294 -3.23 17.92 -21.59
N ALA A 295 -4.45 18.45 -21.68
CA ALA A 295 -5.57 18.03 -20.85
C ALA A 295 -5.92 16.54 -21.04
N ILE A 296 -5.67 15.97 -22.22
CA ILE A 296 -5.86 14.54 -22.48
C ILE A 296 -4.87 13.72 -21.65
N VAL A 297 -3.58 14.11 -21.61
CA VAL A 297 -2.56 13.47 -20.78
C VAL A 297 -2.96 13.53 -19.30
N CYS A 298 -3.45 14.69 -18.82
CA CYS A 298 -3.93 14.82 -17.45
C CYS A 298 -5.11 13.87 -17.15
N ALA A 299 -6.05 13.71 -18.06
CA ALA A 299 -7.18 12.80 -17.91
C ALA A 299 -6.74 11.35 -17.82
N GLU A 300 -5.80 10.92 -18.68
CA GLU A 300 -5.24 9.55 -18.66
C GLU A 300 -4.38 9.30 -17.42
N LEU A 301 -3.60 10.28 -16.96
CA LEU A 301 -2.85 10.19 -15.71
C LEU A 301 -3.80 10.02 -14.51
N TYR A 302 -4.84 10.84 -14.44
CA TYR A 302 -5.78 10.76 -13.33
C TYR A 302 -6.47 9.40 -13.23
N ARG A 303 -6.77 8.78 -14.36
CA ARG A 303 -7.31 7.42 -14.41
C ARG A 303 -6.38 6.41 -13.74
N LYS A 304 -5.06 6.57 -13.89
CA LYS A 304 -4.06 5.68 -13.26
C LYS A 304 -3.98 5.84 -11.74
N ARG A 305 -4.56 6.90 -11.13
CA ARG A 305 -4.60 7.10 -9.67
C ARG A 305 -5.13 5.87 -8.92
N TRP A 306 -6.05 5.12 -9.52
CA TRP A 306 -6.63 3.90 -8.95
C TRP A 306 -5.60 2.80 -8.62
N SER A 307 -4.36 2.95 -9.02
CA SER A 307 -3.29 2.00 -8.66
C SER A 307 -3.05 1.92 -7.15
N ILE A 308 -3.31 2.99 -6.38
CA ILE A 308 -3.22 2.96 -4.92
C ILE A 308 -4.31 2.07 -4.30
N GLU A 309 -5.49 1.98 -4.89
CA GLU A 309 -6.53 1.06 -4.45
C GLU A 309 -6.12 -0.40 -4.66
N THR A 310 -5.29 -0.68 -5.68
CA THR A 310 -4.68 -2.00 -5.86
C THR A 310 -3.68 -2.30 -4.74
N LEU A 311 -2.88 -1.32 -4.32
CA LEU A 311 -1.98 -1.45 -3.16
C LEU A 311 -2.79 -1.76 -1.89
N PHE A 312 -3.85 -1.01 -1.60
CA PHE A 312 -4.72 -1.28 -0.45
C PHE A 312 -5.36 -2.66 -0.52
N TYR A 313 -5.82 -3.08 -1.70
CA TYR A 313 -6.35 -4.42 -1.90
C TYR A 313 -5.29 -5.51 -1.62
N GLU A 314 -4.06 -5.35 -2.11
CA GLU A 314 -2.95 -6.28 -1.81
C GLU A 314 -2.68 -6.34 -0.31
N VAL A 315 -2.62 -5.20 0.37
CA VAL A 315 -2.39 -5.10 1.82
C VAL A 315 -3.51 -5.76 2.62
N THR A 316 -4.78 -5.58 2.23
CA THR A 316 -5.92 -6.11 2.99
C THR A 316 -6.26 -7.56 2.66
N GLN A 317 -6.04 -8.02 1.43
CA GLN A 317 -6.44 -9.35 1.00
C GLN A 317 -5.31 -10.39 1.02
N THR A 318 -4.07 -9.93 0.85
CA THR A 318 -2.90 -10.80 0.76
C THR A 318 -2.10 -10.84 2.06
N LEU A 319 -2.09 -9.69 2.75
CA LEU A 319 -1.43 -9.51 4.05
C LEU A 319 -2.49 -9.35 5.15
N SER A 320 -2.22 -9.89 6.33
CA SER A 320 -3.14 -9.76 7.47
C SER A 320 -2.96 -8.41 8.18
N CYS A 321 -3.34 -7.31 7.50
CA CYS A 321 -3.17 -5.96 8.03
C CYS A 321 -4.23 -5.56 9.07
N GLU A 322 -5.31 -6.34 9.18
CA GLU A 322 -6.42 -6.09 10.10
C GLU A 322 -6.54 -7.26 11.08
N ILE A 323 -5.80 -7.15 12.20
CA ILE A 323 -5.80 -8.19 13.23
C ILE A 323 -6.94 -7.90 14.21
N LYS A 324 -7.97 -8.71 14.19
CA LYS A 324 -9.20 -8.54 14.98
C LYS A 324 -8.98 -8.37 16.49
N THR A 325 -7.88 -8.91 17.02
CA THR A 325 -7.57 -8.82 18.47
C THR A 325 -6.84 -7.53 18.85
N LEU A 326 -6.45 -6.70 17.89
CA LEU A 326 -5.76 -5.42 18.12
C LEU A 326 -6.71 -4.25 17.85
N CYS A 327 -7.51 -3.91 18.84
CA CYS A 327 -8.50 -2.84 18.76
C CYS A 327 -8.00 -1.46 19.26
N TYR A 328 -6.87 -1.41 19.98
CA TYR A 328 -6.27 -0.14 20.37
C TYR A 328 -5.68 0.57 19.16
N PRO A 329 -5.98 1.87 18.97
CA PRO A 329 -5.53 2.62 17.80
C PRO A 329 -4.04 2.48 17.47
N PRO A 330 -3.10 2.67 18.41
CA PRO A 330 -1.67 2.53 18.10
C PRO A 330 -1.30 1.13 17.58
N ALA A 331 -1.85 0.07 18.17
CA ALA A 331 -1.58 -1.31 17.76
C ALA A 331 -2.12 -1.61 16.36
N ALA A 332 -3.36 -1.20 16.07
CA ALA A 332 -3.99 -1.42 14.76
C ALA A 332 -3.27 -0.63 13.65
N LEU A 333 -2.91 0.62 13.92
CA LEU A 333 -2.18 1.47 12.97
C LEU A 333 -0.75 0.96 12.73
N PHE A 334 -0.08 0.47 13.77
CA PHE A 334 1.24 -0.16 13.64
C PHE A 334 1.18 -1.39 12.72
N VAL A 335 0.20 -2.26 12.90
CA VAL A 335 0.03 -3.46 12.06
C VAL A 335 -0.22 -3.08 10.60
N PHE A 336 -1.02 -2.06 10.35
CA PHE A 336 -1.23 -1.57 9.00
C PHE A 336 0.06 -1.02 8.38
N CYS A 337 0.85 -0.24 9.12
CA CYS A 337 2.16 0.23 8.67
C CYS A 337 3.13 -0.93 8.41
N LEU A 338 3.13 -1.95 9.25
CA LEU A 338 3.94 -3.15 9.03
C LEU A 338 3.52 -3.91 7.77
N ALA A 339 2.22 -3.96 7.47
CA ALA A 339 1.72 -4.54 6.23
C ALA A 339 2.11 -3.70 4.99
N LEU A 340 2.12 -2.36 5.08
CA LEU A 340 2.67 -1.50 4.02
C LEU A 340 4.17 -1.77 3.81
N THR A 341 4.92 -1.97 4.88
CA THR A 341 6.34 -2.33 4.82
C THR A 341 6.55 -3.68 4.15
N ALA A 342 5.70 -4.67 4.44
CA ALA A 342 5.71 -5.96 3.75
C ALA A 342 5.33 -5.81 2.27
N ALA A 343 4.39 -4.93 1.92
CA ALA A 343 4.05 -4.63 0.53
C ALA A 343 5.24 -3.99 -0.22
N ASN A 344 6.02 -3.12 0.44
CA ASN A 344 7.26 -2.59 -0.11
C ASN A 344 8.29 -3.71 -0.39
N ALA A 345 8.40 -4.70 0.49
CA ALA A 345 9.24 -5.87 0.25
C ALA A 345 8.76 -6.69 -0.96
N VAL A 346 7.44 -6.87 -1.12
CA VAL A 346 6.84 -7.52 -2.31
C VAL A 346 7.09 -6.71 -3.59
N ALA A 347 7.13 -5.38 -3.51
CA ALA A 347 7.48 -4.54 -4.67
C ALA A 347 8.92 -4.78 -5.15
N VAL A 348 9.88 -5.02 -4.25
CA VAL A 348 11.26 -5.42 -4.61
C VAL A 348 11.27 -6.78 -5.29
N LEU A 349 10.50 -7.75 -4.78
CA LEU A 349 10.34 -9.06 -5.41
C LEU A 349 9.79 -8.92 -6.84
N LYS A 350 8.72 -8.15 -7.03
CA LYS A 350 8.17 -7.81 -8.35
C LYS A 350 9.21 -7.08 -9.23
N GLY A 351 10.06 -6.25 -8.63
CA GLY A 351 11.20 -5.60 -9.31
C GLY A 351 12.19 -6.62 -9.85
N ALA A 352 12.56 -7.64 -9.06
CA ALA A 352 13.45 -8.71 -9.52
C ALA A 352 12.85 -9.51 -10.69
N LEU A 353 11.54 -9.78 -10.65
CA LEU A 353 10.84 -10.43 -11.76
C LEU A 353 10.84 -9.54 -13.01
N ARG A 354 10.60 -8.24 -12.86
CA ARG A 354 10.64 -7.28 -13.97
C ARG A 354 12.02 -7.19 -14.60
N ALA A 355 13.08 -7.13 -13.78
CA ALA A 355 14.45 -7.11 -14.25
C ALA A 355 14.85 -8.38 -15.01
N THR A 356 14.14 -9.49 -14.78
CA THR A 356 14.44 -10.80 -15.38
C THR A 356 13.59 -11.09 -16.61
N TYR A 357 12.29 -10.75 -16.56
CA TYR A 357 11.29 -11.17 -17.55
C TYR A 357 10.60 -10.01 -18.28
N GLY A 358 10.85 -8.76 -17.86
CA GLY A 358 10.20 -7.57 -18.40
C GLY A 358 8.88 -7.22 -17.71
N ASP A 359 8.31 -6.06 -18.12
CA ASP A 359 7.12 -5.46 -17.47
C ASP A 359 5.86 -6.31 -17.62
N GLU A 360 5.62 -6.83 -18.84
CA GLU A 360 4.38 -7.56 -19.17
C GLU A 360 4.24 -8.83 -18.32
N ASP A 361 5.30 -9.64 -18.26
CA ASP A 361 5.31 -10.85 -17.46
C ASP A 361 5.22 -10.55 -15.96
N ALA A 362 6.00 -9.59 -15.45
CA ALA A 362 5.97 -9.22 -14.04
C ALA A 362 4.59 -8.70 -13.59
N ASP A 363 3.92 -7.89 -14.40
CA ASP A 363 2.57 -7.38 -14.10
C ASP A 363 1.48 -8.45 -14.31
N GLY A 364 1.77 -9.47 -15.11
CA GLY A 364 0.94 -10.65 -15.29
C GLY A 364 0.90 -11.60 -14.08
N MET A 365 1.85 -11.47 -13.14
CA MET A 365 1.94 -12.35 -11.97
C MET A 365 0.88 -12.03 -10.90
N SER A 366 0.35 -13.09 -10.28
CA SER A 366 -0.63 -13.03 -9.21
C SER A 366 0.06 -12.85 -7.85
N ALA A 367 -0.18 -11.72 -7.18
CA ALA A 367 0.28 -11.51 -5.81
C ALA A 367 -0.26 -12.60 -4.85
N TYR A 368 -1.47 -13.11 -5.11
CA TYR A 368 -2.05 -14.20 -4.33
C TYR A 368 -1.23 -15.48 -4.40
N TYR A 369 -0.85 -15.93 -5.61
CA TYR A 369 -0.08 -17.16 -5.76
C TYR A 369 1.35 -17.01 -5.21
N MET A 370 1.95 -15.84 -5.36
CA MET A 370 3.25 -15.56 -4.74
C MET A 370 3.17 -15.61 -3.21
N ALA A 371 2.17 -14.96 -2.61
CA ALA A 371 1.96 -15.00 -1.17
C ALA A 371 1.62 -16.40 -0.66
N LEU A 372 0.88 -17.19 -1.43
CA LEU A 372 0.57 -18.58 -1.10
C LEU A 372 1.85 -19.43 -1.04
N GLU A 373 2.75 -19.30 -2.02
CA GLU A 373 4.03 -20.02 -1.96
C GLU A 373 4.87 -19.59 -0.75
N ILE A 374 5.02 -18.26 -0.55
CA ILE A 374 5.78 -17.74 0.60
C ILE A 374 5.29 -18.38 1.90
N LYS A 375 3.97 -18.46 2.08
CA LYS A 375 3.36 -19.05 3.27
C LYS A 375 3.59 -20.55 3.37
N GLN A 376 3.41 -21.30 2.27
CA GLN A 376 3.50 -22.76 2.27
C GLN A 376 4.92 -23.28 2.49
N VAL A 377 5.94 -22.56 1.99
CA VAL A 377 7.31 -23.04 2.09
C VAL A 377 8.04 -22.56 3.34
N HIS A 378 7.53 -21.51 4.00
CA HIS A 378 8.24 -20.81 5.08
C HIS A 378 8.73 -21.77 6.18
N GLU A 379 7.84 -22.56 6.75
CA GLU A 379 8.16 -23.38 7.93
C GLU A 379 9.17 -24.49 7.60
N GLY A 380 8.96 -25.20 6.50
CA GLY A 380 9.89 -26.23 6.04
C GLY A 380 11.26 -25.65 5.65
N MET A 381 11.26 -24.49 5.01
CA MET A 381 12.50 -23.80 4.62
C MET A 381 13.29 -23.33 5.86
N MET A 382 12.62 -22.84 6.90
CA MET A 382 13.28 -22.42 8.15
C MET A 382 13.81 -23.59 8.98
N ILE A 383 13.26 -24.80 8.82
CA ILE A 383 13.81 -26.01 9.41
C ILE A 383 15.08 -26.46 8.65
N ALA A 384 15.03 -26.42 7.31
CA ALA A 384 16.12 -26.88 6.47
C ALA A 384 17.27 -25.88 6.38
N LEU A 385 17.00 -24.59 6.50
CA LEU A 385 17.95 -23.48 6.44
C LEU A 385 17.85 -22.68 7.75
N PRO A 386 18.70 -22.92 8.73
CA PRO A 386 18.70 -22.20 10.01
C PRO A 386 18.86 -20.69 9.85
N ALA A 387 18.44 -19.92 10.86
CA ALA A 387 18.37 -18.47 10.80
C ALA A 387 19.72 -17.77 10.51
N ASP A 388 20.82 -18.36 10.96
CA ASP A 388 22.17 -17.85 10.74
C ASP A 388 22.60 -17.88 9.26
N GLU A 389 22.14 -18.85 8.48
CA GLU A 389 22.41 -18.94 7.04
C GLU A 389 21.84 -17.74 6.26
N TRP A 390 20.78 -17.11 6.77
CA TRP A 390 20.12 -15.96 6.13
C TRP A 390 20.83 -14.65 6.40
N THR A 391 21.66 -14.56 7.43
CA THR A 391 22.33 -13.32 7.86
C THR A 391 23.21 -12.71 6.77
N ILE A 392 23.68 -13.53 5.82
CA ILE A 392 24.46 -13.09 4.67
C ILE A 392 23.74 -12.00 3.85
N PHE A 393 22.40 -12.01 3.81
CA PHE A 393 21.62 -11.02 3.06
C PHE A 393 21.58 -9.65 3.75
N ARG A 394 21.83 -9.55 5.05
CA ARG A 394 21.89 -8.29 5.81
C ARG A 394 23.06 -7.42 5.37
N THR A 395 24.22 -8.03 5.20
CA THR A 395 25.51 -7.35 4.99
C THR A 395 25.91 -7.20 3.52
N MET A 396 25.16 -7.78 2.58
CA MET A 396 25.44 -7.63 1.15
C MET A 396 25.35 -6.17 0.70
N SER A 397 26.23 -5.74 -0.20
CA SER A 397 26.00 -4.49 -0.94
C SER A 397 24.69 -4.56 -1.73
N VAL A 398 24.06 -3.42 -1.95
CA VAL A 398 22.78 -3.36 -2.68
C VAL A 398 22.91 -3.96 -4.08
N ALA A 399 23.99 -3.69 -4.79
CA ALA A 399 24.27 -4.25 -6.13
C ALA A 399 24.39 -5.78 -6.10
N LYS A 400 25.11 -6.33 -5.12
CA LYS A 400 25.24 -7.79 -4.98
C LYS A 400 23.90 -8.43 -4.63
N PHE A 401 23.12 -7.80 -3.75
CA PHE A 401 21.79 -8.26 -3.38
C PHE A 401 20.84 -8.27 -4.59
N ALA A 402 20.81 -7.21 -5.38
CA ALA A 402 20.04 -7.12 -6.61
C ALA A 402 20.43 -8.24 -7.61
N ALA A 403 21.72 -8.46 -7.80
CA ALA A 403 22.21 -9.54 -8.67
C ALA A 403 21.76 -10.93 -8.18
N GLN A 404 21.76 -11.16 -6.85
CA GLN A 404 21.27 -12.41 -6.27
C GLN A 404 19.76 -12.58 -6.46
N LEU A 405 18.97 -11.52 -6.26
CA LEU A 405 17.52 -11.58 -6.50
C LEU A 405 17.21 -11.89 -7.96
N LYS A 406 17.93 -11.26 -8.92
CA LYS A 406 17.76 -11.54 -10.34
C LYS A 406 18.15 -12.97 -10.70
N ALA A 407 19.25 -13.50 -10.12
CA ALA A 407 19.65 -14.89 -10.30
C ALA A 407 18.63 -15.89 -9.75
N MET A 408 18.03 -15.60 -8.57
CA MET A 408 16.94 -16.43 -8.02
C MET A 408 15.69 -16.36 -8.88
N ALA A 409 15.31 -15.15 -9.35
CA ALA A 409 14.14 -14.95 -10.18
C ALA A 409 14.21 -15.75 -11.50
N SER A 410 15.41 -15.95 -12.09
CA SER A 410 15.58 -16.70 -13.34
C SER A 410 15.21 -18.19 -13.24
N HIS A 411 15.03 -18.73 -12.02
CA HIS A 411 14.54 -20.10 -11.80
C HIS A 411 13.02 -20.21 -11.70
N MET A 412 12.29 -19.07 -11.83
CA MET A 412 10.85 -19.08 -11.65
C MET A 412 10.13 -19.67 -12.87
N ASP A 413 9.23 -20.61 -12.63
CA ASP A 413 8.25 -21.06 -13.61
C ASP A 413 7.06 -20.08 -13.60
N LEU A 414 7.01 -19.17 -14.58
CA LEU A 414 6.00 -18.11 -14.64
C LEU A 414 4.56 -18.63 -14.72
N ASP A 415 4.35 -19.80 -15.34
CA ASP A 415 2.99 -20.30 -15.56
C ASP A 415 2.29 -20.68 -14.26
N LEU A 416 3.04 -21.04 -13.23
CA LEU A 416 2.51 -21.33 -11.89
C LEU A 416 1.90 -20.09 -11.20
N TYR A 417 2.30 -18.89 -11.62
CA TYR A 417 1.96 -17.65 -10.93
C TYR A 417 1.14 -16.67 -11.78
N ARG A 418 0.81 -17.03 -13.02
CA ARG A 418 0.02 -16.14 -13.89
C ARG A 418 -1.37 -15.90 -13.30
N LYS A 419 -1.85 -14.65 -13.45
CA LYS A 419 -3.23 -14.29 -13.13
C LYS A 419 -4.18 -15.07 -14.01
N SER A 420 -5.18 -15.72 -13.41
CA SER A 420 -6.29 -16.32 -14.17
C SER A 420 -7.02 -15.25 -14.97
N LYS A 421 -7.31 -15.52 -16.24
CA LYS A 421 -8.19 -14.65 -17.04
C LYS A 421 -9.56 -14.61 -16.37
N ARG A 422 -9.98 -13.42 -15.93
CA ARG A 422 -11.33 -13.24 -15.37
C ARG A 422 -12.33 -13.44 -16.49
N GLY A 423 -13.29 -14.33 -16.28
CA GLY A 423 -14.47 -14.43 -17.14
C GLY A 423 -15.27 -13.11 -17.13
N PRO A 424 -16.24 -12.96 -18.06
CA PRO A 424 -17.09 -11.78 -18.10
C PRO A 424 -17.74 -11.54 -16.73
N LYS A 425 -17.79 -10.28 -16.32
CA LYS A 425 -18.34 -9.88 -15.03
C LYS A 425 -19.80 -10.30 -14.97
N LYS A 426 -20.14 -11.26 -14.13
CA LYS A 426 -21.54 -11.66 -13.93
C LYS A 426 -22.31 -10.46 -13.39
N PRO A 427 -23.56 -10.23 -13.82
CA PRO A 427 -24.38 -9.16 -13.25
C PRO A 427 -24.48 -9.34 -11.73
N PRO A 428 -24.51 -8.24 -10.97
CA PRO A 428 -24.66 -8.31 -9.53
C PRO A 428 -25.94 -9.08 -9.20
N ARG A 429 -25.85 -10.08 -8.32
CA ARG A 429 -27.02 -10.82 -7.87
C ARG A 429 -27.96 -9.85 -7.16
N PRO A 430 -29.30 -9.96 -7.35
CA PRO A 430 -30.26 -9.15 -6.63
C PRO A 430 -30.04 -9.32 -5.12
N LYS A 431 -29.89 -8.22 -4.39
CA LYS A 431 -29.59 -8.23 -2.94
C LYS A 431 -30.67 -8.91 -2.09
N ASP A 432 -31.89 -9.03 -2.63
CA ASP A 432 -33.06 -9.52 -1.90
C ASP A 432 -33.28 -11.02 -1.98
N GLN A 433 -32.61 -11.74 -2.87
CA GLN A 433 -32.81 -13.20 -3.06
C GLN A 433 -32.34 -14.05 -1.85
N TYR A 434 -31.61 -13.47 -0.89
CA TYR A 434 -31.05 -14.19 0.25
C TYR A 434 -31.43 -13.62 1.63
N ARG A 435 -32.28 -12.59 1.68
CA ARG A 435 -32.64 -11.95 2.98
C ARG A 435 -33.54 -12.80 3.86
N ASN A 436 -34.29 -13.76 3.31
CA ASN A 436 -35.15 -14.69 4.03
C ASN A 436 -34.87 -16.15 3.67
N GLY A 437 -33.73 -16.44 3.07
CA GLY A 437 -33.44 -17.73 2.48
C GLY A 437 -33.03 -18.77 3.50
N GLY A 438 -33.83 -19.80 3.65
CA GLY A 438 -33.35 -21.08 4.13
C GLY A 438 -32.21 -21.59 3.23
N HIS A 439 -31.33 -22.40 3.81
CA HIS A 439 -30.23 -23.02 3.09
C HIS A 439 -30.75 -23.86 1.91
N VAL A 440 -30.17 -23.65 0.73
CA VAL A 440 -30.44 -24.45 -0.46
C VAL A 440 -29.46 -25.61 -0.49
N SER A 441 -29.99 -26.83 -0.72
CA SER A 441 -29.13 -27.99 -0.87
C SER A 441 -28.48 -27.97 -2.24
N THR A 442 -27.16 -27.80 -2.29
CA THR A 442 -26.38 -27.88 -3.53
C THR A 442 -26.60 -29.19 -4.29
N TYR A 443 -26.76 -30.31 -3.57
CA TYR A 443 -27.06 -31.59 -4.14
C TYR A 443 -28.39 -31.60 -4.91
N LYS A 444 -29.46 -31.02 -4.33
CA LYS A 444 -30.77 -30.94 -5.00
C LYS A 444 -30.71 -30.04 -6.22
N GLU A 445 -30.06 -28.88 -6.12
CA GLU A 445 -29.89 -27.94 -7.23
C GLU A 445 -29.11 -28.54 -8.41
N LEU A 446 -28.11 -29.36 -8.14
CA LEU A 446 -27.33 -30.04 -9.18
C LEU A 446 -28.12 -31.19 -9.81
N ARG A 447 -28.82 -32.00 -9.00
CA ARG A 447 -29.66 -33.12 -9.48
C ARG A 447 -30.82 -32.64 -10.38
N ASP A 448 -31.43 -31.51 -10.03
CA ASP A 448 -32.58 -30.96 -10.77
C ASP A 448 -32.14 -30.24 -12.08
N LYS A 449 -30.83 -30.18 -12.36
CA LYS A 449 -30.25 -29.64 -13.61
C LYS A 449 -29.75 -30.70 -14.59
N ASP A 450 -29.62 -31.95 -14.15
CA ASP A 450 -29.36 -33.08 -15.04
C ASP A 450 -30.72 -33.72 -15.38
N PRO A 451 -31.23 -33.60 -16.66
CA PRO A 451 -32.45 -34.21 -17.09
C PRO A 451 -32.32 -35.75 -17.23
#